data_dabf09acbd8f308c30050dfb98444777
#
_entry.id   dabf09acbd8f308c30050dfb98444777
#
_cell.length_a   1.000
_cell.length_b   1.000
_cell.length_c   1.000
_cell.angle_alpha   90.00
_cell.angle_beta   90.00
_cell.angle_gamma   90.00
#
_symmetry.space_group_name_H-M   'P 1'
#
loop_
_entity.id
_entity.type
_entity.pdbx_description
1 polymer ?
#
loop_
_entity_poly.entity_id
_entity_poly.type
_entity_poly.pdbx_seq_one_letter_code
_entity_poly.pdbx_strand_id
1 'polypeptide(L)'
;MQKAEWKNFSKPDEVRDFPQGKVEIIKIGGAIVGKAILEPGWRWSTSIQPIAKTKSCEAAHFQYHVSGVLRVRMDDGTEFDCKPGDISLLPPGHDAWVVGNEPVVLVDFHGMIDFAK
;
A
#
# COMPACT_ATOMS: atom_id res chain seq x y z
N MET A 1 23.23 2.00 -23.02
CA MET A 1 21.91 1.44 -23.41
C MET A 1 21.25 0.80 -22.20
N GLN A 2 20.04 1.14 -21.96
CA GLN A 2 19.27 0.54 -20.87
C GLN A 2 18.83 -0.86 -21.24
N LYS A 3 19.03 -1.82 -20.35
CA LYS A 3 18.62 -3.20 -20.56
C LYS A 3 17.17 -3.38 -20.07
N ALA A 4 16.46 -4.29 -20.72
CA ALA A 4 15.15 -4.72 -20.23
C ALA A 4 15.33 -5.46 -18.90
N GLU A 5 14.40 -5.23 -17.99
CA GLU A 5 14.32 -5.92 -16.71
C GLU A 5 12.91 -6.47 -16.53
N TRP A 6 12.80 -7.64 -15.93
CA TRP A 6 11.49 -8.17 -15.54
C TRP A 6 11.66 -9.00 -14.28
N LYS A 7 10.65 -8.90 -13.39
CA LYS A 7 10.63 -9.63 -12.13
C LYS A 7 9.20 -10.04 -11.83
N ASN A 8 9.04 -10.88 -10.83
CA ASN A 8 7.73 -11.38 -10.43
C ASN A 8 7.59 -11.31 -8.91
N PHE A 9 6.42 -10.97 -8.41
CA PHE A 9 6.15 -10.92 -6.97
C PHE A 9 6.24 -12.28 -6.28
N SER A 10 6.29 -13.38 -7.04
CA SER A 10 6.57 -14.71 -6.45
C SER A 10 7.98 -14.81 -5.87
N LYS A 11 8.88 -13.90 -6.27
CA LYS A 11 10.25 -13.81 -5.75
C LYS A 11 10.57 -12.36 -5.44
N PRO A 12 9.99 -11.80 -4.37
CA PRO A 12 10.22 -10.41 -4.03
C PRO A 12 11.66 -10.16 -3.58
N ASP A 13 12.16 -8.95 -3.82
CA ASP A 13 13.47 -8.53 -3.33
C ASP A 13 13.45 -8.31 -1.82
N GLU A 14 12.31 -7.94 -1.26
CA GLU A 14 12.13 -7.68 0.16
C GLU A 14 10.67 -7.95 0.53
N VAL A 15 10.44 -8.38 1.77
CA VAL A 15 9.09 -8.50 2.35
C VAL A 15 9.09 -7.75 3.68
N ARG A 16 8.10 -6.90 3.86
CA ARG A 16 7.87 -6.18 5.12
C ARG A 16 6.57 -6.66 5.73
N ASP A 17 6.67 -7.33 6.88
CA ASP A 17 5.51 -7.81 7.61
C ASP A 17 5.09 -6.80 8.67
N PHE A 18 3.78 -6.72 8.91
CA PHE A 18 3.19 -5.90 9.97
C PHE A 18 1.88 -6.53 10.42
N PRO A 19 1.28 -6.09 11.53
CA PRO A 19 0.04 -6.68 11.98
C PRO A 19 -1.03 -6.65 10.89
N GLN A 20 -1.58 -7.82 10.58
CA GLN A 20 -2.65 -8.05 9.62
C GLN A 20 -2.30 -7.72 8.18
N GLY A 21 -1.02 -7.83 7.82
CA GLY A 21 -0.65 -7.61 6.43
C GLY A 21 0.84 -7.74 6.15
N LYS A 22 1.16 -7.55 4.88
CA LYS A 22 2.54 -7.50 4.41
C LYS A 22 2.64 -6.70 3.11
N VAL A 23 3.85 -6.28 2.80
CA VAL A 23 4.18 -5.68 1.51
C VAL A 23 5.35 -6.45 0.91
N GLU A 24 5.17 -6.92 -0.31
CA GLU A 24 6.21 -7.55 -1.11
C GLU A 24 6.80 -6.48 -2.03
N ILE A 25 8.11 -6.30 -1.96
CA ILE A 25 8.83 -5.22 -2.65
C ILE A 25 9.62 -5.78 -3.81
N ILE A 26 9.50 -5.14 -4.98
CA ILE A 26 10.33 -5.38 -6.16
C ILE A 26 11.11 -4.11 -6.47
N LYS A 27 12.41 -4.27 -6.67
CA LYS A 27 13.30 -3.18 -7.11
C LYS A 27 13.65 -3.43 -8.57
N ILE A 28 13.23 -2.52 -9.43
CA ILE A 28 13.36 -2.68 -10.89
C ILE A 28 13.55 -1.32 -11.56
N GLY A 29 14.54 -1.24 -12.44
CA GLY A 29 14.80 -0.03 -13.23
C GLY A 29 15.01 1.23 -12.40
N GLY A 30 15.51 1.10 -11.16
CA GLY A 30 15.64 2.23 -10.24
C GLY A 30 14.36 2.58 -9.52
N ALA A 31 13.25 1.90 -9.80
CA ALA A 31 11.98 2.10 -9.12
C ALA A 31 11.75 1.04 -8.04
N ILE A 32 10.87 1.36 -7.10
CA ILE A 32 10.42 0.42 -6.07
C ILE A 32 8.92 0.25 -6.22
N VAL A 33 8.50 -0.99 -6.49
CA VAL A 33 7.10 -1.34 -6.66
C VAL A 33 6.71 -2.28 -5.53
N GLY A 34 5.61 -1.99 -4.85
CA GLY A 34 5.12 -2.79 -3.75
C GLY A 34 3.76 -3.40 -4.02
N LYS A 35 3.60 -4.67 -3.65
CA LYS A 35 2.29 -5.33 -3.61
C LYS A 35 1.91 -5.49 -2.16
N ALA A 36 0.86 -4.78 -1.74
CA ALA A 36 0.33 -4.86 -0.38
C ALA A 36 -0.77 -5.90 -0.32
N ILE A 37 -0.70 -6.74 0.71
CA ILE A 37 -1.76 -7.69 1.05
C ILE A 37 -2.22 -7.31 2.46
N LEU A 38 -3.45 -6.81 2.57
CA LEU A 38 -3.99 -6.25 3.80
C LEU A 38 -5.19 -7.10 4.21
N GLU A 39 -5.07 -7.79 5.34
CA GLU A 39 -6.11 -8.70 5.81
C GLU A 39 -7.30 -7.94 6.42
N PRO A 40 -8.48 -8.56 6.52
CA PRO A 40 -9.60 -7.96 7.25
C PRO A 40 -9.17 -7.54 8.65
N GLY A 41 -9.57 -6.33 9.06
CA GLY A 41 -9.16 -5.73 10.32
C GLY A 41 -7.92 -4.84 10.22
N TRP A 42 -7.21 -4.86 9.10
CA TRP A 42 -6.09 -3.96 8.93
C TRP A 42 -6.56 -2.51 8.88
N ARG A 43 -5.82 -1.66 9.60
CA ARG A 43 -6.01 -0.21 9.58
C ARG A 43 -4.65 0.45 9.73
N TRP A 44 -4.37 1.45 8.90
CA TRP A 44 -3.06 2.11 8.95
C TRP A 44 -2.75 2.65 10.34
N SER A 45 -3.72 3.31 10.98
CA SER A 45 -3.50 3.94 12.29
C SER A 45 -3.26 2.96 13.43
N THR A 46 -3.56 1.67 13.27
CA THR A 46 -3.27 0.64 14.28
C THR A 46 -2.12 -0.29 13.88
N SER A 47 -1.94 -0.57 12.58
CA SER A 47 -0.95 -1.52 12.10
C SER A 47 0.38 -0.86 11.70
N ILE A 48 0.34 0.31 11.08
CA ILE A 48 1.54 0.97 10.54
C ILE A 48 1.96 2.17 11.39
N GLN A 49 1.02 2.90 11.97
CA GLN A 49 1.33 4.10 12.76
C GLN A 49 2.37 3.83 13.87
N PRO A 50 2.34 2.71 14.60
CA PRO A 50 3.38 2.44 15.60
C PRO A 50 4.78 2.32 15.00
N ILE A 51 4.89 1.95 13.73
CA ILE A 51 6.17 1.86 12.99
C ILE A 51 6.54 3.24 12.46
N ALA A 52 5.60 3.92 11.81
CA ALA A 52 5.83 5.23 11.15
C ALA A 52 5.98 6.37 12.15
N LYS A 53 5.25 6.29 13.28
CA LYS A 53 5.25 7.29 14.35
C LYS A 53 4.81 8.68 13.88
N THR A 54 3.88 8.72 12.92
CA THR A 54 3.25 9.95 12.44
C THR A 54 1.76 9.92 12.74
N LYS A 55 1.10 11.08 12.73
CA LYS A 55 -0.33 11.20 13.00
C LYS A 55 -1.16 10.52 11.92
N SER A 56 -0.74 10.64 10.68
CA SER A 56 -1.38 10.04 9.50
C SER A 56 -0.29 9.56 8.55
N CYS A 57 -0.67 8.81 7.51
CA CYS A 57 0.30 8.31 6.54
C CYS A 57 0.87 9.48 5.73
N GLU A 58 2.18 9.67 5.80
CA GLU A 58 2.89 10.73 5.10
C GLU A 58 3.43 10.29 3.74
N ALA A 59 3.25 9.03 3.36
CA ALA A 59 3.64 8.55 2.04
C ALA A 59 2.59 8.95 0.99
N ALA A 60 3.06 9.44 -0.14
CA ALA A 60 2.20 9.58 -1.31
C ALA A 60 2.11 8.25 -2.04
N HIS A 61 0.92 7.86 -2.46
CA HIS A 61 0.68 6.57 -3.10
C HIS A 61 0.09 6.73 -4.49
N PHE A 62 0.52 5.87 -5.41
CA PHE A 62 -0.07 5.74 -6.73
C PHE A 62 -0.32 4.25 -6.97
N GLN A 63 -1.58 3.83 -6.85
CA GLN A 63 -1.94 2.43 -6.62
C GLN A 63 -2.95 1.92 -7.64
N TYR A 64 -2.77 0.65 -8.01
CA TYR A 64 -3.80 -0.12 -8.71
C TYR A 64 -4.40 -1.14 -7.74
N HIS A 65 -5.73 -1.13 -7.60
CA HIS A 65 -6.45 -2.00 -6.68
C HIS A 65 -6.86 -3.28 -7.38
N VAL A 66 -6.34 -4.41 -6.90
CA VAL A 66 -6.55 -5.72 -7.51
C VAL A 66 -7.78 -6.40 -6.94
N SER A 67 -7.92 -6.44 -5.61
CA SER A 67 -9.05 -7.09 -4.94
C SER A 67 -9.33 -6.48 -3.58
N GLY A 68 -10.52 -6.75 -3.06
CA GLY A 68 -10.98 -6.20 -1.79
C GLY A 68 -11.39 -4.73 -1.90
N VAL A 69 -11.83 -4.16 -0.78
CA VAL A 69 -12.24 -2.76 -0.69
C VAL A 69 -11.42 -2.06 0.40
N LEU A 70 -10.72 -1.01 0.02
CA LEU A 70 -9.96 -0.16 0.93
C LEU A 70 -10.66 1.18 1.08
N ARG A 71 -11.05 1.52 2.30
CA ARG A 71 -11.58 2.84 2.60
C ARG A 71 -10.45 3.76 3.01
N VAL A 72 -10.41 4.95 2.39
CA VAL A 72 -9.40 5.97 2.65
C VAL A 72 -10.09 7.20 3.23
N ARG A 73 -9.50 7.75 4.29
CA ARG A 73 -9.94 9.01 4.86
C ARG A 73 -8.78 9.99 4.87
N MET A 74 -8.94 11.10 4.17
CA MET A 74 -7.95 12.18 4.15
C MET A 74 -8.06 13.00 5.44
N ASP A 75 -6.99 13.69 5.79
CA ASP A 75 -6.97 14.56 6.99
C ASP A 75 -7.99 15.69 6.93
N ASP A 76 -8.41 16.09 5.73
CA ASP A 76 -9.47 17.10 5.55
C ASP A 76 -10.89 16.53 5.73
N GLY A 77 -11.04 15.24 6.01
CA GLY A 77 -12.32 14.57 6.21
C GLY A 77 -12.91 13.93 4.96
N THR A 78 -12.33 14.12 3.78
CA THR A 78 -12.75 13.42 2.57
C THR A 78 -12.58 11.92 2.74
N GLU A 79 -13.61 11.14 2.40
CA GLU A 79 -13.60 9.70 2.55
C GLU A 79 -14.12 9.04 1.27
N PHE A 80 -13.47 7.97 0.83
CA PHE A 80 -13.86 7.23 -0.36
C PHE A 80 -13.38 5.79 -0.30
N ASP A 81 -14.00 4.93 -1.10
CA ASP A 81 -13.66 3.52 -1.19
C ASP A 81 -12.94 3.23 -2.50
N CYS A 82 -11.80 2.54 -2.39
CA CYS A 82 -11.08 2.00 -3.54
C CYS A 82 -11.48 0.55 -3.74
N LYS A 83 -11.97 0.22 -4.93
CA LYS A 83 -12.53 -1.08 -5.29
C LYS A 83 -11.69 -1.74 -6.38
N PRO A 84 -11.85 -3.06 -6.62
CA PRO A 84 -11.12 -3.74 -7.68
C PRO A 84 -11.23 -3.02 -9.03
N GLY A 85 -10.09 -2.78 -9.68
CA GLY A 85 -10.01 -2.06 -10.93
C GLY A 85 -9.78 -0.56 -10.79
N ASP A 86 -9.89 -0.01 -9.58
CA ASP A 86 -9.65 1.40 -9.34
C ASP A 86 -8.16 1.72 -9.36
N ILE A 87 -7.85 2.94 -9.75
CA ILE A 87 -6.54 3.54 -9.58
C ILE A 87 -6.69 4.71 -8.62
N SER A 88 -5.87 4.77 -7.59
CA SER A 88 -5.90 5.87 -6.63
C SER A 88 -4.59 6.63 -6.60
N LEU A 89 -4.68 7.94 -6.46
CA LEU A 89 -3.57 8.83 -6.20
C LEU A 89 -3.83 9.45 -4.82
N LEU A 90 -3.00 9.12 -3.84
CA LEU A 90 -3.16 9.57 -2.47
C LEU A 90 -2.00 10.49 -2.10
N PRO A 91 -2.25 11.78 -1.89
CA PRO A 91 -1.23 12.64 -1.29
C PRO A 91 -1.00 12.28 0.18
N PRO A 92 0.09 12.75 0.80
CA PRO A 92 0.30 12.55 2.24
C PRO A 92 -0.89 13.08 3.07
N GLY A 93 -1.07 12.51 4.26
CA GLY A 93 -2.12 12.95 5.18
C GLY A 93 -3.40 12.15 5.06
N HIS A 94 -3.31 10.83 5.24
CA HIS A 94 -4.49 9.97 5.19
C HIS A 94 -4.38 8.81 6.18
N ASP A 95 -5.52 8.23 6.51
CA ASP A 95 -5.68 6.92 7.14
C ASP A 95 -6.41 6.01 6.15
N ALA A 96 -6.32 4.71 6.33
CA ALA A 96 -7.00 3.75 5.48
C ALA A 96 -7.27 2.45 6.24
N TRP A 97 -8.33 1.75 5.86
CA TRP A 97 -8.66 0.46 6.47
C TRP A 97 -9.41 -0.46 5.50
N VAL A 98 -9.31 -1.75 5.77
CA VAL A 98 -9.99 -2.77 4.98
C VAL A 98 -11.47 -2.79 5.38
N VAL A 99 -12.35 -2.78 4.38
CA VAL A 99 -13.80 -2.87 4.57
C VAL A 99 -14.24 -4.29 4.22
N GLY A 100 -14.97 -4.93 5.15
CA GLY A 100 -15.51 -6.28 4.92
C GLY A 100 -14.53 -7.38 5.28
N ASN A 101 -14.79 -8.58 4.74
CA ASN A 101 -14.11 -9.82 5.13
C ASN A 101 -13.15 -10.34 4.06
N GLU A 102 -12.92 -9.59 3.01
CA GLU A 102 -12.00 -9.97 1.93
C GLU A 102 -10.71 -9.18 2.05
N PRO A 103 -9.54 -9.83 1.91
CA PRO A 103 -8.27 -9.10 1.91
C PRO A 103 -8.21 -8.07 0.78
N VAL A 104 -7.55 -6.95 1.04
CA VAL A 104 -7.20 -5.99 0.01
C VAL A 104 -5.86 -6.37 -0.59
N VAL A 105 -5.79 -6.44 -1.91
CA VAL A 105 -4.54 -6.57 -2.65
C VAL A 105 -4.42 -5.37 -3.58
N LEU A 106 -3.32 -4.66 -3.45
CA LEU A 106 -3.03 -3.51 -4.31
C LEU A 106 -1.56 -3.50 -4.73
N VAL A 107 -1.27 -2.84 -5.84
CA VAL A 107 0.09 -2.61 -6.30
C VAL A 107 0.35 -1.11 -6.27
N ASP A 108 1.40 -0.71 -5.57
CA ASP A 108 1.79 0.69 -5.40
C ASP A 108 3.08 0.95 -6.17
N PHE A 109 3.05 1.95 -7.05
CA PHE A 109 4.17 2.30 -7.92
C PHE A 109 4.99 3.47 -7.39
N HIS A 110 4.64 4.03 -6.24
CA HIS A 110 5.29 5.26 -5.75
C HIS A 110 5.59 5.25 -4.26
N GLY A 111 4.69 4.82 -3.42
CA GLY A 111 4.71 5.08 -1.98
C GLY A 111 5.43 4.06 -1.11
N MET A 112 6.18 3.10 -1.67
CA MET A 112 6.68 1.96 -0.91
C MET A 112 8.14 2.06 -0.47
N ILE A 113 8.83 3.18 -0.73
CA ILE A 113 10.26 3.33 -0.38
C ILE A 113 10.46 3.12 1.12
N ASP A 114 9.71 3.82 1.95
CA ASP A 114 9.84 3.76 3.41
C ASP A 114 8.60 3.21 4.13
N PHE A 115 7.60 2.73 3.38
CA PHE A 115 6.36 2.23 3.98
C PHE A 115 6.62 1.01 4.85
N ALA A 116 6.10 1.02 6.07
CA ALA A 116 6.23 -0.07 7.05
C ALA A 116 7.69 -0.46 7.36
N LYS A 117 8.58 0.50 7.25
CA LYS A 117 10.02 0.28 7.46
C LYS A 117 10.45 0.53 8.88
#